data_95f1731838769d62769202d412ae6565
#
_entry.id   95f1731838769d62769202d412ae6565
#
_cell.length_a   1.000
_cell.length_b   1.000
_cell.length_c   1.000
_cell.angle_alpha   90.00
_cell.angle_beta   90.00
_cell.angle_gamma   90.00
#
_symmetry.space_group_name_H-M   'P 1'
#
loop_
_entity.id
_entity.type
_entity.pdbx_description
1 polymer ?
#
loop_
_entity_poly.entity_id
_entity_poly.type
_entity_poly.pdbx_seq_one_letter_code
_entity_poly.pdbx_strand_id
1 'polypeptide(L)'
;MARLESFDKLVSLAKRRGFIFQSSEIYGGINACYDYGPLGVELKRNVKQMWWNAMTRQYDNIVGLDAAILMHPKVWEASGHVGGFTDPLVDCKACKTRFREDTLSEEAMDSRECPECGGELTDSRQFNLMFKTQMGAVEDTASTIYLRPETAQGIFVNFPNVVDTSRQQIPFGIAQIGKAFRNEITPGN
;
A
#
# COMPACT_ATOMS: atom_id res chain seq x y z
N MET A 1 -9.17 24.48 21.47
CA MET A 1 -9.48 23.62 20.31
C MET A 1 -10.39 22.50 20.79
N ALA A 2 -11.54 22.27 20.14
CA ALA A 2 -12.41 21.16 20.47
C ALA A 2 -11.69 19.85 20.14
N ARG A 3 -11.57 18.94 21.10
CA ARG A 3 -10.96 17.60 20.91
C ARG A 3 -11.95 16.71 20.17
N LEU A 4 -11.49 15.96 19.19
CA LEU A 4 -12.30 14.97 18.48
C LEU A 4 -12.73 13.88 19.48
N GLU A 5 -14.04 13.66 19.62
CA GLU A 5 -14.58 12.73 20.62
C GLU A 5 -14.52 11.27 20.20
N SER A 6 -14.58 11.00 18.88
CA SER A 6 -14.47 9.65 18.33
C SER A 6 -14.05 9.67 16.86
N PHE A 7 -13.40 8.58 16.41
CA PHE A 7 -13.01 8.40 14.99
C PHE A 7 -14.24 8.34 14.07
N ASP A 8 -15.34 7.74 14.52
CA ASP A 8 -16.58 7.65 13.74
C ASP A 8 -17.19 9.02 13.41
N LYS A 9 -17.08 9.98 14.31
CA LYS A 9 -17.50 11.37 14.04
C LYS A 9 -16.65 12.00 12.96
N LEU A 10 -15.34 11.72 12.92
CA LEU A 10 -14.44 12.19 11.86
C LEU A 10 -14.81 11.58 10.51
N VAL A 11 -15.00 10.26 10.45
CA VAL A 11 -15.39 9.54 9.24
C VAL A 11 -16.72 10.07 8.70
N SER A 12 -17.72 10.22 9.57
CA SER A 12 -19.03 10.78 9.22
C SER A 12 -18.92 12.21 8.68
N LEU A 13 -18.11 13.06 9.31
CA LEU A 13 -17.86 14.42 8.85
C LEU A 13 -17.17 14.42 7.48
N ALA A 14 -16.13 13.61 7.30
CA ALA A 14 -15.36 13.51 6.08
C ALA A 14 -16.24 13.08 4.87
N LYS A 15 -17.11 12.10 5.07
CA LYS A 15 -18.09 11.67 4.06
C LYS A 15 -19.07 12.78 3.71
N ARG A 16 -19.75 13.36 4.71
CA ARG A 16 -20.77 14.40 4.49
C ARG A 16 -20.23 15.69 3.86
N ARG A 17 -18.96 15.99 4.07
CA ARG A 17 -18.30 17.19 3.52
C ARG A 17 -17.57 16.93 2.19
N GLY A 18 -17.63 15.72 1.66
CA GLY A 18 -17.01 15.38 0.39
C GLY A 18 -15.48 15.34 0.44
N PHE A 19 -14.90 14.87 1.56
CA PHE A 19 -13.48 14.62 1.65
C PHE A 19 -13.14 13.23 1.12
N ILE A 20 -13.92 12.21 1.50
CA ILE A 20 -13.63 10.83 1.16
C ILE A 20 -14.92 10.03 1.01
N PHE A 21 -14.93 9.11 0.05
CA PHE A 21 -15.99 8.13 -0.19
C PHE A 21 -15.39 6.75 -0.30
N GLN A 22 -16.14 5.72 0.05
CA GLN A 22 -15.74 4.35 -0.28
C GLN A 22 -15.79 4.16 -1.80
N SER A 23 -14.74 3.58 -2.37
CA SER A 23 -14.70 3.33 -3.80
C SER A 23 -15.83 2.39 -4.22
N SER A 24 -16.54 2.74 -5.29
CA SER A 24 -17.66 1.95 -5.82
C SER A 24 -18.81 1.75 -4.81
N GLU A 25 -19.07 2.72 -3.95
CA GLU A 25 -20.08 2.65 -2.86
C GLU A 25 -21.48 2.27 -3.37
N ILE A 26 -21.86 2.68 -4.59
CA ILE A 26 -23.14 2.29 -5.22
C ILE A 26 -23.31 0.79 -5.42
N TYR A 27 -22.24 0.03 -5.41
CA TYR A 27 -22.23 -1.44 -5.52
C TYR A 27 -21.83 -2.13 -4.20
N GLY A 28 -21.88 -1.42 -3.08
CA GLY A 28 -21.48 -1.93 -1.76
C GLY A 28 -20.05 -1.63 -1.36
N GLY A 29 -19.25 -1.03 -2.25
CA GLY A 29 -17.89 -0.64 -1.99
C GLY A 29 -16.87 -1.77 -1.99
N ILE A 30 -15.58 -1.39 -1.91
CA ILE A 30 -14.45 -2.31 -1.73
C ILE A 30 -13.72 -1.88 -0.45
N ASN A 31 -13.46 -2.82 0.45
CA ASN A 31 -12.73 -2.54 1.69
C ASN A 31 -11.35 -1.94 1.40
N ALA A 32 -10.97 -0.95 2.20
CA ALA A 32 -9.70 -0.23 2.11
C ALA A 32 -9.43 0.51 0.78
N CYS A 33 -10.45 0.65 -0.08
CA CYS A 33 -10.37 1.45 -1.29
C CYS A 33 -11.26 2.69 -1.15
N TYR A 34 -10.65 3.87 -1.31
CA TYR A 34 -11.34 5.14 -1.11
C TYR A 34 -11.09 6.10 -2.26
N ASP A 35 -12.14 6.85 -2.61
CA ASP A 35 -12.10 7.97 -3.54
C ASP A 35 -12.02 9.30 -2.77
N TYR A 36 -11.24 10.24 -3.26
CA TYR A 36 -11.20 11.59 -2.72
C TYR A 36 -12.30 12.43 -3.37
N GLY A 37 -13.22 12.94 -2.56
CA GLY A 37 -14.23 13.89 -3.01
C GLY A 37 -13.68 15.29 -3.29
N PRO A 38 -14.53 16.27 -3.67
CA PRO A 38 -14.09 17.59 -4.09
C PRO A 38 -13.19 18.33 -3.09
N LEU A 39 -13.52 18.29 -1.80
CA LEU A 39 -12.66 18.89 -0.76
C LEU A 39 -11.43 18.03 -0.44
N GLY A 40 -11.58 16.71 -0.50
CA GLY A 40 -10.48 15.77 -0.22
C GLY A 40 -9.38 15.84 -1.27
N VAL A 41 -9.73 15.96 -2.54
CA VAL A 41 -8.73 16.07 -3.62
C VAL A 41 -7.92 17.37 -3.51
N GLU A 42 -8.57 18.50 -3.17
CA GLU A 42 -7.86 19.77 -2.98
C GLU A 42 -6.93 19.72 -1.76
N LEU A 43 -7.39 19.17 -0.63
CA LEU A 43 -6.53 18.96 0.53
C LEU A 43 -5.33 18.07 0.19
N LYS A 44 -5.57 16.94 -0.49
CA LYS A 44 -4.51 16.03 -0.93
C LYS A 44 -3.49 16.69 -1.84
N ARG A 45 -3.94 17.51 -2.81
CA ARG A 45 -3.06 18.26 -3.71
C ARG A 45 -2.21 19.27 -2.94
N ASN A 46 -2.82 20.02 -2.02
CA ASN A 46 -2.11 21.00 -1.20
C ASN A 46 -1.03 20.34 -0.34
N VAL A 47 -1.34 19.21 0.31
CA VAL A 47 -0.35 18.45 1.11
C VAL A 47 0.80 17.96 0.24
N LYS A 48 0.49 17.37 -0.92
CA LYS A 48 1.52 16.89 -1.86
C LYS A 48 2.39 18.03 -2.37
N GLN A 49 1.78 19.17 -2.74
CA GLN A 49 2.52 20.31 -3.26
C GLN A 49 3.41 20.94 -2.18
N MET A 50 2.92 21.06 -0.95
CA MET A 50 3.70 21.56 0.17
C MET A 50 4.91 20.65 0.44
N TRP A 51 4.71 19.32 0.49
CA TRP A 51 5.79 18.37 0.68
C TRP A 51 6.80 18.42 -0.47
N TRP A 52 6.31 18.44 -1.72
CA TRP A 52 7.17 18.52 -2.91
C TRP A 52 8.04 19.78 -2.90
N ASN A 53 7.44 20.91 -2.62
CA ASN A 53 8.16 22.17 -2.53
C ASN A 53 9.19 22.17 -1.40
N ALA A 54 8.83 21.62 -0.23
CA ALA A 54 9.75 21.50 0.88
C ALA A 54 10.96 20.62 0.52
N MET A 55 10.76 19.50 -0.17
CA MET A 55 11.85 18.59 -0.54
C MET A 55 12.68 19.12 -1.72
N THR A 56 12.04 19.54 -2.81
CA THR A 56 12.75 19.82 -4.08
C THR A 56 13.09 21.30 -4.32
N ARG A 57 12.61 22.22 -3.46
CA ARG A 57 12.83 23.68 -3.61
C ARG A 57 13.59 24.32 -2.45
N GLN A 58 13.54 23.69 -1.26
CA GLN A 58 14.27 24.20 -0.09
C GLN A 58 15.67 23.58 0.03
N TYR A 59 15.94 22.48 -0.65
CA TYR A 59 17.23 21.80 -0.66
C TYR A 59 17.77 21.74 -2.09
N ASP A 60 18.99 22.22 -2.28
CA ASP A 60 19.64 22.26 -3.60
C ASP A 60 20.10 20.88 -4.09
N ASN A 61 20.25 19.95 -3.16
CA ASN A 61 20.72 18.60 -3.42
C ASN A 61 19.61 17.52 -3.41
N ILE A 62 18.35 17.92 -3.61
CA ILE A 62 17.24 16.96 -3.76
C ILE A 62 16.56 17.18 -5.11
N VAL A 63 16.52 16.13 -5.92
CA VAL A 63 15.87 16.12 -7.22
C VAL A 63 14.62 15.26 -7.22
N GLY A 64 13.68 15.53 -8.14
CA GLY A 64 12.43 14.79 -8.24
C GLY A 64 12.53 13.61 -9.22
N LEU A 65 11.77 12.56 -8.94
CA LEU A 65 11.55 11.41 -9.81
C LEU A 65 10.09 10.99 -9.75
N ASP A 66 9.52 10.54 -10.85
CA ASP A 66 8.25 9.82 -10.91
C ASP A 66 8.43 8.50 -11.66
N ALA A 67 8.73 7.43 -10.93
CA ALA A 67 8.96 6.12 -11.52
C ALA A 67 7.64 5.41 -11.87
N ALA A 68 7.68 4.55 -12.88
CA ALA A 68 6.53 3.75 -13.31
C ALA A 68 6.01 2.84 -12.18
N ILE A 69 4.69 2.64 -12.15
CA ILE A 69 4.04 1.70 -11.22
C ILE A 69 4.40 0.25 -11.59
N LEU A 70 4.38 -0.05 -12.89
CA LEU A 70 4.75 -1.35 -13.43
C LEU A 70 6.24 -1.34 -13.76
N MET A 71 6.99 -2.25 -13.17
CA MET A 71 8.42 -2.40 -13.38
C MET A 71 8.75 -3.84 -13.76
N HIS A 72 9.92 -4.06 -14.35
CA HIS A 72 10.36 -5.39 -14.72
C HIS A 72 10.36 -6.34 -13.50
N PRO A 73 9.83 -7.57 -13.60
CA PRO A 73 9.72 -8.51 -12.46
C PRO A 73 11.03 -8.75 -11.71
N LYS A 74 12.17 -8.72 -12.40
CA LYS A 74 13.50 -8.86 -11.78
C LYS A 74 13.81 -7.81 -10.70
N VAL A 75 13.16 -6.64 -10.73
CA VAL A 75 13.31 -5.64 -9.68
C VAL A 75 12.81 -6.19 -8.35
N TRP A 76 11.68 -6.86 -8.39
CA TRP A 76 11.03 -7.45 -7.21
C TRP A 76 11.67 -8.75 -6.76
N GLU A 77 12.25 -9.51 -7.68
CA GLU A 77 13.08 -10.68 -7.37
C GLU A 77 14.36 -10.25 -6.66
N ALA A 78 15.09 -9.30 -7.24
CA ALA A 78 16.35 -8.79 -6.69
C ALA A 78 16.19 -8.11 -5.33
N SER A 79 15.05 -7.44 -5.10
CA SER A 79 14.74 -6.80 -3.81
C SER A 79 14.12 -7.76 -2.78
N GLY A 80 13.91 -9.04 -3.13
CA GLY A 80 13.36 -10.07 -2.24
C GLY A 80 11.83 -10.05 -2.06
N HIS A 81 11.12 -9.13 -2.71
CA HIS A 81 9.66 -8.99 -2.53
C HIS A 81 8.88 -10.20 -3.07
N VAL A 82 9.34 -10.83 -4.15
CA VAL A 82 8.63 -11.98 -4.72
C VAL A 82 8.64 -13.16 -3.76
N GLY A 83 9.75 -13.39 -3.06
CA GLY A 83 9.92 -14.52 -2.16
C GLY A 83 9.63 -14.25 -0.68
N GLY A 84 9.79 -13.01 -0.21
CA GLY A 84 9.80 -12.69 1.22
C GLY A 84 8.84 -11.59 1.68
N PHE A 85 8.10 -10.96 0.77
CA PHE A 85 7.12 -9.94 1.15
C PHE A 85 5.77 -10.60 1.48
N THR A 86 5.74 -11.28 2.63
CA THR A 86 4.63 -12.14 3.04
C THR A 86 4.18 -11.86 4.46
N ASP A 87 2.88 -12.04 4.72
CA ASP A 87 2.30 -12.10 6.05
C ASP A 87 1.88 -13.54 6.38
N PRO A 88 2.00 -13.97 7.64
CA PRO A 88 1.46 -15.26 8.09
C PRO A 88 -0.07 -15.17 8.18
N LEU A 89 -0.77 -16.05 7.48
CA LEU A 89 -2.23 -16.09 7.35
C LEU A 89 -2.79 -17.36 7.99
N VAL A 90 -3.83 -17.21 8.80
CA VAL A 90 -4.70 -18.27 9.31
C VAL A 90 -6.16 -17.98 8.93
N ASP A 91 -6.90 -19.01 8.56
CA ASP A 91 -8.32 -18.93 8.23
C ASP A 91 -9.16 -19.64 9.30
N CYS A 92 -10.32 -19.11 9.68
CA CYS A 92 -11.28 -19.85 10.46
C CYS A 92 -12.04 -20.85 9.58
N LYS A 93 -12.07 -22.13 9.97
CA LYS A 93 -12.78 -23.18 9.21
C LYS A 93 -14.30 -22.99 9.23
N ALA A 94 -14.85 -22.37 10.29
CA ALA A 94 -16.28 -22.15 10.47
C ALA A 94 -16.78 -20.86 9.82
N CYS A 95 -16.37 -19.68 10.28
CA CYS A 95 -16.87 -18.40 9.78
C CYS A 95 -16.13 -17.87 8.55
N LYS A 96 -15.03 -18.51 8.13
CA LYS A 96 -14.19 -18.14 6.99
C LYS A 96 -13.48 -16.78 7.13
N THR A 97 -13.51 -16.19 8.32
CA THR A 97 -12.74 -14.98 8.60
C THR A 97 -11.25 -15.28 8.53
N ARG A 98 -10.50 -14.33 7.98
CA ARG A 98 -9.05 -14.40 7.82
C ARG A 98 -8.37 -13.50 8.82
N PHE A 99 -7.28 -13.99 9.40
CA PHE A 99 -6.48 -13.26 10.36
C PHE A 99 -5.01 -13.30 9.97
N ARG A 100 -4.30 -12.24 10.30
CA ARG A 100 -2.85 -12.31 10.39
C ARG A 100 -2.51 -13.01 11.71
N GLU A 101 -1.67 -14.03 11.62
CA GLU A 101 -1.27 -14.80 12.81
C GLU A 101 -0.63 -13.92 13.87
N ASP A 102 0.24 -12.99 13.45
CA ASP A 102 0.97 -12.06 14.33
C ASP A 102 0.07 -11.02 15.04
N THR A 103 -1.20 -10.93 14.65
CA THR A 103 -2.19 -10.06 15.30
C THR A 103 -3.13 -10.79 16.25
N LEU A 104 -3.10 -12.12 16.26
CA LEU A 104 -3.87 -12.94 17.20
C LEU A 104 -3.18 -12.99 18.57
N SER A 105 -3.99 -13.16 19.63
CA SER A 105 -3.45 -13.39 20.96
C SER A 105 -2.78 -14.76 21.05
N GLU A 106 -1.79 -14.89 21.92
CA GLU A 106 -1.11 -16.17 22.18
C GLU A 106 -2.13 -17.26 22.57
N GLU A 107 -3.15 -16.91 23.38
CA GLU A 107 -4.22 -17.83 23.79
C GLU A 107 -5.02 -18.36 22.59
N ALA A 108 -5.38 -17.51 21.63
CA ALA A 108 -6.12 -17.92 20.43
C ALA A 108 -5.27 -18.80 19.49
N MET A 109 -3.96 -18.57 19.47
CA MET A 109 -3.03 -19.39 18.69
C MET A 109 -2.79 -20.76 19.36
N ASP A 110 -2.62 -20.81 20.67
CA ASP A 110 -2.41 -22.03 21.43
C ASP A 110 -3.65 -22.94 21.42
N SER A 111 -4.84 -22.36 21.62
CA SER A 111 -6.12 -23.09 21.56
C SER A 111 -6.57 -23.40 20.13
N ARG A 112 -6.03 -22.73 19.12
CA ARG A 112 -6.49 -22.73 17.73
C ARG A 112 -7.96 -22.36 17.55
N GLU A 113 -8.47 -21.49 18.43
CA GLU A 113 -9.84 -21.03 18.41
C GLU A 113 -9.98 -19.65 17.79
N CYS A 114 -10.98 -19.51 16.92
CA CYS A 114 -11.31 -18.25 16.28
C CYS A 114 -11.85 -17.24 17.31
N PRO A 115 -11.27 -16.04 17.43
CA PRO A 115 -11.74 -15.05 18.40
C PRO A 115 -13.15 -14.51 18.09
N GLU A 116 -13.66 -14.69 16.88
CA GLU A 116 -14.99 -14.23 16.49
C GLU A 116 -16.10 -15.26 16.74
N CYS A 117 -15.81 -16.55 16.53
CA CYS A 117 -16.88 -17.56 16.58
C CYS A 117 -16.50 -18.85 17.34
N GLY A 118 -15.30 -18.96 17.91
CA GLY A 118 -14.81 -20.16 18.61
C GLY A 118 -14.53 -21.34 17.68
N GLY A 119 -14.63 -21.19 16.35
CA GLY A 119 -14.35 -22.25 15.40
C GLY A 119 -12.84 -22.51 15.26
N GLU A 120 -12.48 -23.70 14.76
CA GLU A 120 -11.09 -24.10 14.58
C GLU A 120 -10.35 -23.23 13.53
N LEU A 121 -9.13 -22.79 13.85
CA LEU A 121 -8.21 -22.11 12.94
C LEU A 121 -7.39 -23.11 12.11
N THR A 122 -7.06 -22.75 10.88
CA THR A 122 -6.16 -23.53 10.02
C THR A 122 -4.71 -23.40 10.50
N ASP A 123 -3.82 -24.24 9.95
CA ASP A 123 -2.39 -23.99 10.04
C ASP A 123 -2.02 -22.68 9.35
N SER A 124 -0.95 -22.04 9.84
CA SER A 124 -0.41 -20.81 9.26
C SER A 124 0.18 -21.09 7.86
N ARG A 125 -0.06 -20.15 6.96
CA ARG A 125 0.54 -20.15 5.62
C ARG A 125 1.03 -18.78 5.24
N GLN A 126 2.12 -18.70 4.50
CA GLN A 126 2.65 -17.44 4.01
C GLN A 126 1.79 -16.90 2.86
N PHE A 127 1.35 -15.65 3.00
CA PHE A 127 0.56 -14.95 1.99
C PHE A 127 1.37 -13.78 1.43
N ASN A 128 1.70 -13.84 0.13
CA ASN A 128 2.46 -12.77 -0.51
C ASN A 128 1.58 -11.53 -0.76
N LEU A 129 2.05 -10.38 -0.31
CA LEU A 129 1.33 -9.10 -0.39
C LEU A 129 1.44 -8.40 -1.75
N MET A 130 2.17 -8.96 -2.70
CA MET A 130 2.28 -8.40 -4.05
C MET A 130 1.00 -8.64 -4.86
N PHE A 131 0.41 -7.57 -5.40
CA PHE A 131 -0.58 -7.73 -6.45
C PHE A 131 0.09 -8.19 -7.74
N LYS A 132 -0.36 -9.34 -8.27
CA LYS A 132 0.06 -9.88 -9.56
C LYS A 132 -0.95 -9.47 -10.63
N THR A 133 -0.44 -9.17 -11.82
CA THR A 133 -1.24 -8.97 -13.02
C THR A 133 -0.44 -9.48 -14.23
N GLN A 134 -1.00 -9.37 -15.41
CA GLN A 134 -0.36 -9.82 -16.65
C GLN A 134 -0.28 -8.68 -17.64
N MET A 135 0.77 -8.66 -18.42
CA MET A 135 0.97 -7.68 -19.46
C MET A 135 1.14 -8.38 -20.81
N GLY A 136 0.27 -8.02 -21.76
CA GLY A 136 0.22 -8.65 -23.08
C GLY A 136 -1.09 -9.42 -23.30
N ALA A 137 -1.20 -10.03 -24.48
CA ALA A 137 -2.42 -10.71 -24.92
C ALA A 137 -2.53 -12.16 -24.44
N VAL A 138 -1.45 -12.74 -23.92
CA VAL A 138 -1.41 -14.15 -23.47
C VAL A 138 -1.14 -14.19 -21.98
N GLU A 139 -1.98 -14.96 -21.29
CA GLU A 139 -1.87 -15.19 -19.86
C GLU A 139 -0.95 -16.39 -19.60
N ASP A 140 0.35 -16.12 -19.45
CA ASP A 140 1.35 -17.10 -19.08
C ASP A 140 2.25 -16.61 -17.95
N THR A 141 3.11 -17.46 -17.43
CA THR A 141 4.04 -17.09 -16.36
C THR A 141 5.07 -16.04 -16.80
N ALA A 142 5.39 -15.99 -18.09
CA ALA A 142 6.35 -15.03 -18.63
C ALA A 142 5.76 -13.62 -18.75
N SER A 143 4.43 -13.51 -18.84
CA SER A 143 3.71 -12.24 -18.91
C SER A 143 3.39 -11.65 -17.52
N THR A 144 3.71 -12.36 -16.43
CA THR A 144 3.40 -11.92 -15.05
C THR A 144 4.22 -10.68 -14.69
N ILE A 145 3.50 -9.65 -14.24
CA ILE A 145 4.07 -8.43 -13.66
C ILE A 145 3.42 -8.14 -12.31
N TYR A 146 4.00 -7.21 -11.58
CA TYR A 146 3.52 -6.83 -10.25
C TYR A 146 3.22 -5.35 -10.18
N LEU A 147 2.17 -4.99 -9.43
CA LEU A 147 2.00 -3.61 -8.96
C LEU A 147 3.01 -3.35 -7.86
N ARG A 148 3.70 -2.21 -7.91
CA ARG A 148 4.72 -1.89 -6.92
C ARG A 148 4.12 -1.82 -5.50
N PRO A 149 4.67 -2.56 -4.51
CA PRO A 149 4.24 -2.51 -3.11
C PRO A 149 4.81 -1.30 -2.36
N GLU A 150 5.84 -0.65 -2.93
CA GLU A 150 6.50 0.55 -2.40
C GLU A 150 7.19 1.34 -3.53
N THR A 151 7.62 2.55 -3.22
CA THR A 151 8.21 3.45 -4.22
C THR A 151 9.74 3.41 -4.25
N ALA A 152 10.40 2.78 -3.26
CA ALA A 152 11.86 2.82 -3.09
C ALA A 152 12.62 2.20 -4.28
N GLN A 153 12.18 1.06 -4.80
CA GLN A 153 12.87 0.37 -5.90
C GLN A 153 12.90 1.21 -7.19
N GLY A 154 11.86 2.00 -7.43
CA GLY A 154 11.83 2.94 -8.54
C GLY A 154 12.97 3.97 -8.46
N ILE A 155 13.33 4.40 -7.25
CA ILE A 155 14.47 5.28 -7.00
C ILE A 155 15.79 4.54 -7.25
N PHE A 156 15.94 3.34 -6.68
CA PHE A 156 17.18 2.56 -6.81
C PHE A 156 17.51 2.19 -8.25
N VAL A 157 16.54 1.71 -9.02
CA VAL A 157 16.79 1.33 -10.43
C VAL A 157 17.05 2.53 -11.34
N ASN A 158 16.57 3.72 -10.97
CA ASN A 158 16.80 4.95 -11.71
C ASN A 158 17.97 5.78 -11.17
N PHE A 159 18.65 5.32 -10.12
CA PHE A 159 19.76 6.07 -9.53
C PHE A 159 20.84 6.47 -10.56
N PRO A 160 21.36 5.56 -11.42
CA PRO A 160 22.33 5.93 -12.45
C PRO A 160 21.78 6.99 -13.40
N ASN A 161 20.54 6.80 -13.89
CA ASN A 161 19.90 7.74 -14.80
C ASN A 161 19.78 9.15 -14.21
N VAL A 162 19.44 9.24 -12.90
CA VAL A 162 19.33 10.52 -12.21
C VAL A 162 20.69 11.17 -12.04
N VAL A 163 21.71 10.42 -11.65
CA VAL A 163 23.09 10.94 -11.51
C VAL A 163 23.56 11.52 -12.86
N ASP A 164 23.44 10.75 -13.93
CA ASP A 164 23.96 11.14 -15.25
C ASP A 164 23.21 12.34 -15.84
N THR A 165 21.88 12.35 -15.73
CA THR A 165 21.06 13.39 -16.36
C THR A 165 21.01 14.69 -15.59
N SER A 166 21.04 14.64 -14.26
CA SER A 166 21.01 15.82 -13.39
C SER A 166 22.39 16.26 -12.89
N ARG A 167 23.45 15.50 -13.22
CA ARG A 167 24.85 15.77 -12.83
C ARG A 167 25.01 15.94 -11.32
N GLN A 168 24.24 15.17 -10.55
CA GLN A 168 24.28 15.24 -9.08
C GLN A 168 25.58 14.63 -8.54
N GLN A 169 26.05 15.22 -7.46
CA GLN A 169 27.19 14.71 -6.69
C GLN A 169 26.71 14.22 -5.32
N ILE A 170 27.29 13.11 -4.87
CA ILE A 170 26.99 12.54 -3.55
C ILE A 170 27.57 13.46 -2.45
N PRO A 171 26.80 13.80 -1.40
CA PRO A 171 25.47 13.32 -1.07
C PRO A 171 24.35 14.11 -1.75
N PHE A 172 23.35 13.42 -2.30
CA PHE A 172 22.12 14.02 -2.81
C PHE A 172 20.90 13.13 -2.49
N GLY A 173 19.68 13.69 -2.61
CA GLY A 173 18.43 13.00 -2.39
C GLY A 173 17.59 12.90 -3.65
N ILE A 174 16.72 11.87 -3.70
CA ILE A 174 15.70 11.72 -4.74
C ILE A 174 14.34 11.69 -4.05
N ALA A 175 13.46 12.63 -4.41
CA ALA A 175 12.11 12.73 -3.89
C ALA A 175 11.11 12.13 -4.88
N GLN A 176 10.14 11.37 -4.38
CA GLN A 176 9.07 10.79 -5.19
C GLN A 176 7.74 10.78 -4.42
N ILE A 177 6.65 11.08 -5.11
CA ILE A 177 5.28 10.88 -4.63
C ILE A 177 4.60 9.88 -5.56
N GLY A 178 4.20 8.74 -5.05
CA GLY A 178 3.57 7.70 -5.86
C GLY A 178 2.63 6.81 -5.06
N LYS A 179 1.74 6.10 -5.77
CA LYS A 179 0.91 5.06 -5.17
C LYS A 179 1.71 3.78 -4.98
N ALA A 180 1.46 3.09 -3.88
CA ALA A 180 1.91 1.73 -3.59
C ALA A 180 0.68 0.83 -3.41
N PHE A 181 0.84 -0.46 -3.68
CA PHE A 181 -0.26 -1.42 -3.74
C PHE A 181 0.12 -2.66 -2.95
N ARG A 182 -0.64 -2.98 -1.91
CA ARG A 182 -0.44 -4.17 -1.09
C ARG A 182 -1.75 -4.93 -0.98
N ASN A 183 -1.70 -6.23 -1.24
CA ASN A 183 -2.83 -7.13 -1.07
C ASN A 183 -2.91 -7.54 0.40
N GLU A 184 -3.38 -6.63 1.23
CA GLU A 184 -3.46 -6.83 2.68
C GLU A 184 -4.53 -7.85 3.06
N ILE A 185 -4.26 -8.69 4.05
CA ILE A 185 -5.21 -9.68 4.57
C ILE A 185 -6.34 -8.97 5.34
N THR A 186 -5.97 -8.05 6.21
CA THR A 186 -6.86 -7.19 6.99
C THR A 186 -6.49 -5.73 6.73
N PRO A 187 -7.01 -5.14 5.65
CA PRO A 187 -6.70 -3.76 5.34
C PRO A 187 -7.23 -2.85 6.44
N GLY A 188 -6.33 -2.04 7.01
CA GLY A 188 -6.68 -1.00 7.97
C GLY A 188 -7.35 0.22 7.31
N ASN A 189 -7.90 1.08 8.14
CA ASN A 189 -8.49 2.36 7.69
C ASN A 189 -7.43 3.43 7.45
#